data_de27c30ff786e4595848da0fc1735446
#
_entry.id   de27c30ff786e4595848da0fc1735446
#
_cell.length_a   1.000
_cell.length_b   1.000
_cell.length_c   1.000
_cell.angle_alpha   90.00
_cell.angle_beta   90.00
_cell.angle_gamma   90.00
#
_symmetry.space_group_name_H-M   'P 1'
#
loop_
_entity.id
_entity.type
_entity.pdbx_description
1 polymer ?
#
loop_
_entity_poly.entity_id
_entity_poly.type
_entity_poly.pdbx_seq_one_letter_code
_entity_poly.pdbx_strand_id
1 'polypeptide(L)'
;MKKSNDCLKSKLLLYAHYYSPDVASTGQILQDLAEGMKDVFDITVICTVPSYSGIVADKYKQKKYYYENINDVNVVRIRVPEFTKSNKLSRIKNIISYFFGAINVTKKLGKFDYVYTISQPPILGGLLGVTGKRITKGKLIYNIQDFNPEQVM
;
A
#
# COMPACT_ATOMS: atom_id res chain seq x y z
N MET A 1 -34.75 19.09 11.57
CA MET A 1 -33.66 18.32 12.23
C MET A 1 -33.29 17.14 11.37
N LYS A 2 -32.24 17.24 10.53
CA LYS A 2 -31.68 16.10 9.82
C LYS A 2 -30.79 15.34 10.82
N LYS A 3 -31.24 14.19 11.28
CA LYS A 3 -30.35 13.21 11.94
C LYS A 3 -29.32 12.78 10.89
N SER A 4 -28.08 13.23 11.02
CA SER A 4 -26.95 12.63 10.34
C SER A 4 -26.85 11.19 10.86
N ASN A 5 -27.27 10.23 10.06
CA ASN A 5 -26.84 8.84 10.24
C ASN A 5 -25.33 8.83 9.97
N ASP A 6 -24.54 9.01 11.02
CA ASP A 6 -23.12 8.63 11.01
C ASP A 6 -23.04 7.11 10.89
N CYS A 7 -23.27 6.62 9.69
CA CYS A 7 -23.02 5.21 9.37
C CYS A 7 -21.48 5.06 9.44
N LEU A 8 -20.99 4.39 10.48
CA LEU A 8 -19.57 4.10 10.65
C LEU A 8 -19.07 3.44 9.36
N LYS A 9 -18.20 4.16 8.64
CA LYS A 9 -17.60 3.65 7.40
C LYS A 9 -16.82 2.39 7.70
N SER A 10 -16.94 1.38 6.84
CA SER A 10 -16.10 0.18 6.92
C SER A 10 -14.64 0.55 6.69
N LYS A 11 -13.73 -0.08 7.42
CA LYS A 11 -12.29 0.19 7.34
C LYS A 11 -11.66 -0.64 6.23
N LEU A 12 -11.01 0.02 5.29
CA LEU A 12 -10.29 -0.60 4.17
C LEU A 12 -8.79 -0.35 4.30
N LEU A 13 -8.02 -1.42 4.37
CA LEU A 13 -6.56 -1.39 4.27
C LEU A 13 -6.14 -1.68 2.84
N LEU A 14 -5.37 -0.76 2.24
CA LEU A 14 -4.86 -0.89 0.88
C LEU A 14 -3.33 -0.98 0.89
N TYR A 15 -2.79 -2.05 0.31
CA TYR A 15 -1.35 -2.18 0.11
C TYR A 15 -0.96 -1.70 -1.28
N ALA A 16 -0.07 -0.71 -1.33
CA ALA A 16 0.50 -0.18 -2.55
C ALA A 16 2.01 -0.05 -2.39
N HIS A 17 2.82 -0.68 -3.26
CA HIS A 17 4.27 -0.48 -3.18
C HIS A 17 4.60 0.99 -3.45
N TYR A 18 4.07 1.54 -4.53
CA TYR A 18 4.15 2.96 -4.89
C TYR A 18 2.80 3.65 -4.77
N TYR A 19 2.80 4.89 -4.29
CA TYR A 19 1.62 5.73 -4.14
C TYR A 19 2.01 7.20 -4.35
N SER A 20 1.04 8.06 -4.63
CA SER A 20 1.29 9.49 -4.82
C SER A 20 2.26 10.06 -3.76
N PRO A 21 3.25 10.90 -4.13
CA PRO A 21 3.47 11.55 -5.42
C PRO A 21 4.36 10.78 -6.41
N ASP A 22 4.66 9.50 -6.16
CA ASP A 22 5.39 8.68 -7.12
C ASP A 22 4.62 8.54 -8.44
N VAL A 23 5.31 8.74 -9.57
CA VAL A 23 4.73 8.72 -10.93
C VAL A 23 4.63 7.30 -11.50
N ALA A 24 4.49 6.28 -10.67
CA ALA A 24 4.22 4.93 -11.12
C ALA A 24 2.75 4.79 -11.53
N SER A 25 2.47 4.28 -12.73
CA SER A 25 1.10 4.14 -13.26
C SER A 25 0.15 3.43 -12.28
N THR A 26 0.61 2.34 -11.68
CA THR A 26 -0.15 1.60 -10.67
C THR A 26 -0.42 2.44 -9.42
N GLY A 27 0.52 3.28 -9.00
CA GLY A 27 0.36 4.18 -7.86
C GLY A 27 -0.73 5.23 -8.10
N GLN A 28 -0.82 5.76 -9.32
CA GLN A 28 -1.86 6.72 -9.70
C GLN A 28 -3.24 6.05 -9.74
N ILE A 29 -3.35 4.87 -10.35
CA ILE A 29 -4.61 4.10 -10.38
C ILE A 29 -5.11 3.79 -8.96
N LEU A 30 -4.21 3.41 -8.06
CA LEU A 30 -4.57 3.11 -6.67
C LEU A 30 -4.95 4.36 -5.88
N GLN A 31 -4.37 5.52 -6.21
CA GLN A 31 -4.78 6.80 -5.66
C GLN A 31 -6.20 7.16 -6.10
N ASP A 32 -6.49 7.11 -7.40
CA ASP A 32 -7.82 7.41 -7.94
C ASP A 32 -8.87 6.46 -7.35
N LEU A 33 -8.52 5.18 -7.20
CA LEU A 33 -9.39 4.18 -6.57
C LEU A 33 -9.67 4.53 -5.10
N ALA A 34 -8.65 4.85 -4.33
CA ALA A 34 -8.81 5.21 -2.92
C ALA A 34 -9.63 6.50 -2.75
N GLU A 35 -9.33 7.52 -3.53
CA GLU A 35 -10.07 8.78 -3.49
C GLU A 35 -11.53 8.62 -3.93
N GLY A 36 -11.80 7.75 -4.91
CA GLY A 36 -13.15 7.43 -5.37
C GLY A 36 -13.98 6.65 -4.34
N MET A 37 -13.34 5.93 -3.43
CA MET A 37 -14.04 5.13 -2.41
C MET A 37 -14.10 5.79 -1.02
N LYS A 38 -13.47 6.93 -0.80
CA LYS A 38 -13.35 7.58 0.51
C LYS A 38 -14.69 7.97 1.16
N ASP A 39 -15.74 8.15 0.36
CA ASP A 39 -17.06 8.46 0.89
C ASP A 39 -17.75 7.25 1.53
N VAL A 40 -17.36 6.04 1.12
CA VAL A 40 -17.93 4.77 1.58
C VAL A 40 -17.04 4.10 2.62
N PHE A 41 -15.70 4.23 2.48
CA PHE A 41 -14.73 3.58 3.35
C PHE A 41 -13.84 4.58 4.10
N ASP A 42 -13.45 4.19 5.32
CA ASP A 42 -12.30 4.78 6.03
C ASP A 42 -11.04 4.06 5.53
N ILE A 43 -10.27 4.73 4.66
CA ILE A 43 -9.20 4.10 3.91
C ILE A 43 -7.84 4.42 4.54
N THR A 44 -7.04 3.38 4.74
CA THR A 44 -5.63 3.49 5.08
C THR A 44 -4.79 2.80 4.02
N VAL A 45 -3.89 3.56 3.41
CA VAL A 45 -2.91 3.07 2.42
C VAL A 45 -1.58 2.84 3.12
N ILE A 46 -0.99 1.67 2.93
CA ILE A 46 0.40 1.38 3.33
C ILE A 46 1.26 1.32 2.07
N CYS A 47 2.22 2.24 1.95
CA CYS A 47 3.10 2.34 0.79
C CYS A 47 4.55 2.63 1.19
N THR A 48 5.46 2.67 0.21
CA THR A 48 6.82 3.16 0.44
C THR A 48 6.84 4.69 0.50
N VAL A 49 7.89 5.26 1.09
CA VAL A 49 8.23 6.66 0.82
C VAL A 49 8.45 6.84 -0.68
N PRO A 50 8.25 8.04 -1.25
CA PRO A 50 8.51 8.28 -2.66
C PRO A 50 9.93 7.82 -3.04
N SER A 51 10.03 6.80 -3.86
CA SER A 51 11.28 6.10 -4.18
C SER A 51 11.30 5.45 -5.57
N TYR A 52 10.33 5.75 -6.41
CA TYR A 52 10.22 5.16 -7.76
C TYR A 52 11.46 5.43 -8.63
N SER A 53 12.13 6.57 -8.43
CA SER A 53 13.41 6.90 -9.07
C SER A 53 14.59 6.06 -8.57
N GLY A 54 14.43 5.35 -7.45
CA GLY A 54 15.49 4.65 -6.72
C GLY A 54 16.11 5.48 -5.61
N ILE A 55 15.84 6.78 -5.55
CA ILE A 55 16.39 7.73 -4.58
C ILE A 55 15.28 8.16 -3.60
N VAL A 56 15.62 8.27 -2.33
CA VAL A 56 14.73 8.73 -1.26
C VAL A 56 15.10 10.16 -0.88
N ALA A 57 14.13 11.07 -0.89
CA ALA A 57 14.34 12.45 -0.47
C ALA A 57 14.74 12.55 1.01
N ASP A 58 15.58 13.52 1.37
CA ASP A 58 16.16 13.64 2.72
C ASP A 58 15.11 13.77 3.83
N LYS A 59 13.97 14.40 3.55
CA LYS A 59 12.85 14.48 4.50
C LYS A 59 12.33 13.11 4.95
N TYR A 60 12.53 12.06 4.13
CA TYR A 60 12.10 10.69 4.43
C TYR A 60 13.24 9.78 4.92
N LYS A 61 14.41 10.34 5.25
CA LYS A 61 15.55 9.57 5.76
C LYS A 61 15.65 9.52 7.28
N GLN A 62 14.88 10.36 7.99
CA GLN A 62 14.99 10.52 9.45
C GLN A 62 14.24 9.44 10.24
N LYS A 63 13.07 9.00 9.76
CA LYS A 63 12.20 8.03 10.46
C LYS A 63 11.98 6.80 9.60
N LYS A 64 11.53 5.71 10.25
CA LYS A 64 11.18 4.47 9.55
C LYS A 64 9.76 4.53 8.97
N TYR A 65 8.84 5.23 9.63
CA TYR A 65 7.44 5.34 9.26
C TYR A 65 7.01 6.80 9.26
N TYR A 66 6.21 7.18 8.28
CA TYR A 66 5.61 8.51 8.14
C TYR A 66 4.11 8.36 7.97
N TYR A 67 3.35 9.20 8.66
CA TYR A 67 1.90 9.21 8.64
C TYR A 67 1.45 10.51 8.00
N GLU A 68 0.68 10.40 6.95
CA GLU A 68 0.18 11.53 6.15
C GLU A 68 -1.31 11.36 5.92
N ASN A 69 -2.01 12.45 5.60
CA ASN A 69 -3.36 12.39 5.06
C ASN A 69 -3.34 13.10 3.70
N ILE A 70 -3.80 12.42 2.67
CA ILE A 70 -3.83 12.92 1.30
C ILE A 70 -5.27 12.78 0.80
N ASN A 71 -5.93 13.91 0.58
CA ASN A 71 -7.30 13.97 0.07
C ASN A 71 -8.30 13.10 0.86
N ASP A 72 -8.22 13.16 2.20
CA ASP A 72 -9.00 12.37 3.16
C ASP A 72 -8.70 10.86 3.19
N VAL A 73 -7.60 10.45 2.60
CA VAL A 73 -7.06 9.09 2.69
C VAL A 73 -5.89 9.07 3.66
N ASN A 74 -5.90 8.16 4.64
CA ASN A 74 -4.79 7.97 5.56
C ASN A 74 -3.66 7.21 4.85
N VAL A 75 -2.45 7.74 4.88
CA VAL A 75 -1.29 7.16 4.20
C VAL A 75 -0.18 6.89 5.20
N VAL A 76 0.26 5.65 5.28
CA VAL A 76 1.42 5.24 6.08
C VAL A 76 2.56 4.88 5.15
N ARG A 77 3.62 5.68 5.17
CA ARG A 77 4.81 5.46 4.33
C ARG A 77 5.89 4.75 5.11
N ILE A 78 6.49 3.78 4.46
CA ILE A 78 7.59 2.98 4.99
C ILE A 78 8.87 3.40 4.29
N ARG A 79 9.89 3.80 5.06
CA ARG A 79 11.22 4.02 4.51
C ARG A 79 11.83 2.68 4.09
N VAL A 80 12.22 2.61 2.85
CA VAL A 80 12.88 1.47 2.22
C VAL A 80 14.30 1.85 1.77
N PRO A 81 15.22 0.88 1.64
CA PRO A 81 16.54 1.14 1.09
C PRO A 81 16.46 1.71 -0.34
N GLU A 82 17.32 2.65 -0.65
CA GLU A 82 17.52 3.13 -2.01
C GLU A 82 17.97 1.97 -2.91
N PHE A 83 17.62 2.04 -4.19
CA PHE A 83 18.00 1.00 -5.13
C PHE A 83 18.45 1.60 -6.48
N THR A 84 19.30 0.87 -7.16
CA THR A 84 19.69 1.17 -8.54
C THR A 84 18.91 0.28 -9.49
N LYS A 85 18.32 0.84 -10.54
CA LYS A 85 17.46 0.09 -11.48
C LYS A 85 18.18 -1.10 -12.14
N SER A 86 19.48 -1.01 -12.33
CA SER A 86 20.33 -2.10 -12.87
C SER A 86 20.68 -3.19 -11.85
N ASN A 87 20.58 -2.92 -10.55
CA ASN A 87 21.00 -3.84 -9.51
C ASN A 87 19.79 -4.61 -8.94
N LYS A 88 19.62 -5.87 -9.37
CA LYS A 88 18.53 -6.74 -8.93
C LYS A 88 18.50 -6.96 -7.40
N LEU A 89 19.66 -7.10 -6.77
CA LEU A 89 19.76 -7.35 -5.33
C LEU A 89 19.27 -6.15 -4.51
N SER A 90 19.59 -4.92 -4.94
CA SER A 90 19.10 -3.71 -4.27
C SER A 90 17.58 -3.59 -4.38
N ARG A 91 17.00 -3.95 -5.52
CA ARG A 91 15.54 -3.99 -5.71
C ARG A 91 14.87 -5.03 -4.82
N ILE A 92 15.46 -6.23 -4.70
CA ILE A 92 14.95 -7.28 -3.81
C ILE A 92 14.98 -6.80 -2.35
N LYS A 93 16.07 -6.18 -1.90
CA LYS A 93 16.17 -5.60 -0.54
C LYS A 93 15.08 -4.56 -0.29
N ASN A 94 14.80 -3.69 -1.27
CA ASN A 94 13.74 -2.69 -1.18
C ASN A 94 12.37 -3.35 -0.99
N ILE A 95 12.02 -4.35 -1.82
CA ILE A 95 10.76 -5.08 -1.78
C ILE A 95 10.59 -5.83 -0.46
N ILE A 96 11.61 -6.52 0.02
CA ILE A 96 11.58 -7.26 1.29
C ILE A 96 11.42 -6.29 2.46
N SER A 97 12.12 -5.17 2.45
CA SER A 97 12.00 -4.13 3.48
C SER A 97 10.57 -3.57 3.54
N TYR A 98 9.96 -3.33 2.39
CA TYR A 98 8.55 -2.93 2.32
C TYR A 98 7.64 -4.01 2.90
N PHE A 99 7.81 -5.26 2.50
CA PHE A 99 6.97 -6.38 2.94
C PHE A 99 6.93 -6.51 4.48
N PHE A 100 8.10 -6.58 5.11
CA PHE A 100 8.16 -6.67 6.57
C PHE A 100 7.72 -5.38 7.27
N GLY A 101 8.02 -4.24 6.69
CA GLY A 101 7.54 -2.95 7.17
C GLY A 101 6.02 -2.87 7.16
N ALA A 102 5.38 -3.31 6.08
CA ALA A 102 3.93 -3.33 5.94
C ALA A 102 3.26 -4.26 6.95
N ILE A 103 3.82 -5.45 7.18
CA ILE A 103 3.33 -6.36 8.22
C ILE A 103 3.39 -5.72 9.61
N ASN A 104 4.50 -5.06 9.95
CA ASN A 104 4.66 -4.39 11.24
C ASN A 104 3.69 -3.23 11.42
N VAL A 105 3.46 -2.43 10.38
CA VAL A 105 2.47 -1.36 10.40
C VAL A 105 1.06 -1.93 10.55
N THR A 106 0.71 -2.97 9.79
CA THR A 106 -0.61 -3.63 9.88
C THR A 106 -0.90 -4.12 11.30
N LYS A 107 0.07 -4.73 11.98
CA LYS A 107 -0.07 -5.16 13.37
C LYS A 107 -0.38 -4.00 14.32
N LYS A 108 0.24 -2.83 14.08
CA LYS A 108 0.02 -1.62 14.90
C LYS A 108 -1.33 -0.95 14.64
N LEU A 109 -1.80 -0.98 13.40
CA LEU A 109 -3.08 -0.38 13.01
C LEU A 109 -4.29 -1.19 13.50
N GLY A 110 -4.13 -2.49 13.68
CA GLY A 110 -5.16 -3.37 14.26
C GLY A 110 -6.18 -3.87 13.23
N LYS A 111 -7.49 -3.76 13.56
CA LYS A 111 -8.56 -4.39 12.78
C LYS A 111 -9.00 -3.55 11.58
N PHE A 112 -9.23 -4.23 10.46
CA PHE A 112 -9.86 -3.69 9.25
C PHE A 112 -10.93 -4.66 8.75
N ASP A 113 -11.97 -4.14 8.13
CA ASP A 113 -13.04 -4.97 7.56
C ASP A 113 -12.63 -5.58 6.21
N TYR A 114 -11.82 -4.84 5.46
CA TYR A 114 -11.32 -5.26 4.15
C TYR A 114 -9.82 -5.00 4.02
N VAL A 115 -9.15 -5.88 3.29
CA VAL A 115 -7.75 -5.75 2.88
C VAL A 115 -7.70 -5.84 1.37
N TYR A 116 -7.22 -4.79 0.73
CA TYR A 116 -7.05 -4.72 -0.72
C TYR A 116 -5.56 -4.80 -1.07
N THR A 117 -5.22 -5.66 -2.00
CA THR A 117 -3.87 -5.79 -2.53
C THR A 117 -3.89 -6.10 -4.03
N ILE A 118 -2.78 -5.80 -4.68
CA ILE A 118 -2.58 -6.04 -6.11
C ILE A 118 -1.50 -7.10 -6.34
N SER A 119 -1.44 -7.65 -7.55
CA SER A 119 -0.45 -8.66 -7.95
C SER A 119 0.96 -8.11 -8.18
N GLN A 120 1.29 -6.95 -7.62
CA GLN A 120 2.62 -6.32 -7.76
C GLN A 120 3.30 -6.09 -6.40
N PRO A 121 4.54 -6.61 -6.17
CA PRO A 121 5.21 -7.64 -6.99
C PRO A 121 4.40 -8.94 -7.02
N PRO A 122 4.44 -9.75 -8.09
CA PRO A 122 3.57 -10.93 -8.24
C PRO A 122 3.53 -11.76 -6.96
N ILE A 123 3.87 -12.74 -6.61
CA ILE A 123 3.77 -13.58 -5.39
C ILE A 123 3.72 -12.79 -4.07
N LEU A 124 4.57 -11.77 -3.87
CA LEU A 124 4.65 -11.03 -2.60
C LEU A 124 3.42 -10.14 -2.33
N GLY A 125 2.78 -9.61 -3.38
CA GLY A 125 1.54 -8.85 -3.23
C GLY A 125 0.41 -9.73 -2.67
N GLY A 126 0.24 -10.94 -3.22
CA GLY A 126 -0.73 -11.91 -2.71
C GLY A 126 -0.41 -12.38 -1.29
N LEU A 127 0.86 -12.68 -1.01
CA LEU A 127 1.31 -13.11 0.32
C LEU A 127 1.08 -12.01 1.37
N LEU A 128 1.34 -10.75 1.02
CA LEU A 128 1.08 -9.61 1.88
C LEU A 128 -0.42 -9.47 2.18
N GLY A 129 -1.27 -9.64 1.15
CA GLY A 129 -2.72 -9.61 1.30
C GLY A 129 -3.24 -10.70 2.23
N VAL A 130 -2.78 -11.95 2.07
CA VAL A 130 -3.16 -13.07 2.94
C VAL A 130 -2.69 -12.82 4.38
N THR A 131 -1.48 -12.32 4.56
CA THR A 131 -0.93 -11.99 5.88
C THR A 131 -1.72 -10.85 6.53
N GLY A 132 -2.01 -9.79 5.77
CA GLY A 132 -2.84 -8.67 6.22
C GLY A 132 -4.24 -9.11 6.64
N LYS A 133 -4.92 -9.94 5.82
CA LYS A 133 -6.20 -10.55 6.17
C LYS A 133 -6.17 -11.29 7.51
N ARG A 134 -5.12 -12.09 7.74
CA ARG A 134 -4.98 -12.86 8.99
C ARG A 134 -4.79 -11.95 10.21
N ILE A 135 -3.98 -10.91 10.08
CA ILE A 135 -3.70 -9.95 11.16
C ILE A 135 -4.94 -9.12 11.48
N THR A 136 -5.59 -8.56 10.46
CA THR A 136 -6.72 -7.65 10.62
C THR A 136 -8.05 -8.36 10.86
N LYS A 137 -8.13 -9.63 10.52
CA LYS A 137 -9.36 -10.46 10.44
C LYS A 137 -10.37 -9.96 9.41
N GLY A 138 -9.92 -9.16 8.45
CA GLY A 138 -10.73 -8.60 7.37
C GLY A 138 -10.92 -9.57 6.20
N LYS A 139 -11.74 -9.14 5.23
CA LYS A 139 -11.94 -9.84 3.95
C LYS A 139 -10.88 -9.40 2.96
N LEU A 140 -10.26 -10.35 2.25
CA LEU A 140 -9.25 -10.04 1.23
C LEU A 140 -9.90 -9.76 -0.13
N ILE A 141 -9.51 -8.66 -0.73
CA ILE A 141 -9.75 -8.32 -2.13
C ILE A 141 -8.40 -8.34 -2.83
N TYR A 142 -8.20 -9.31 -3.71
CA TYR A 142 -6.96 -9.48 -4.47
C TYR A 142 -7.20 -9.11 -5.92
N ASN A 143 -6.65 -7.98 -6.35
CA ASN A 143 -6.74 -7.50 -7.72
C ASN A 143 -5.55 -8.02 -8.53
N ILE A 144 -5.81 -8.92 -9.47
CA ILE A 144 -4.82 -9.47 -10.38
C ILE A 144 -4.78 -8.58 -11.62
N GLN A 145 -3.67 -7.84 -11.78
CA GLN A 145 -3.48 -6.92 -12.90
C GLN A 145 -2.73 -7.59 -14.06
N ASP A 146 -1.81 -8.49 -13.75
CA ASP A 146 -0.99 -9.17 -14.75
C ASP A 146 -1.05 -10.69 -14.55
N PHE A 147 -1.42 -11.41 -15.60
CA PHE A 147 -1.33 -12.87 -15.63
C PHE A 147 0.05 -13.26 -16.19
N ASN A 148 1.08 -13.26 -15.34
CA ASN A 148 2.35 -13.90 -15.65
C ASN A 148 2.18 -15.41 -15.42
N PRO A 149 2.36 -16.31 -16.39
CA PRO A 149 3.34 -16.33 -17.48
C PRO A 149 2.81 -16.16 -18.91
N GLU A 150 1.54 -15.83 -19.09
CA GLU A 150 0.93 -15.80 -20.44
C GLU A 150 1.45 -14.64 -21.32
N GLN A 151 2.17 -13.67 -20.75
CA GLN A 151 2.77 -12.58 -21.52
C GLN A 151 4.14 -12.94 -22.16
N VAL A 152 4.60 -14.17 -22.01
CA VAL A 152 5.93 -14.62 -22.49
C VAL A 152 5.83 -15.55 -23.72
N MET A 153 4.65 -15.66 -24.34
CA MET A 153 4.47 -16.36 -25.60
C MET A 153 4.42 -15.41 -26.78
#